data_44f83e9855e66019c1cfa2d24e428cb7
#
_entry.id   44f83e9855e66019c1cfa2d24e428cb7
#
_cell.length_a   1.000
_cell.length_b   1.000
_cell.length_c   1.000
_cell.angle_alpha   90.00
_cell.angle_beta   90.00
_cell.angle_gamma   90.00
#
_symmetry.space_group_name_H-M   'P 1'
#
loop_
_entity.id
_entity.type
_entity.pdbx_description
1 polymer ?
#
loop_
_entity_poly.entity_id
_entity_poly.type
_entity_poly.pdbx_seq_one_letter_code
_entity_poly.pdbx_strand_id
1 'polypeptide(L)'
;MPALDPAEQRSRFAAAPVARLATLRPDGTPRLVPITFALVDGLVCSAVDEVKPKTTTRLARLADVERDPRVGLIVDHYADDWAELWWVRVDGTAAVHRDGALRERALAALCAKYPPYAAVPPSGPLLAVTATRWAGWSASHLR
;
A
#
# COMPACT_ATOMS: atom_id res chain seq x y z
N MET A 1 5.04 9.00 24.03
CA MET A 1 4.92 7.94 23.04
C MET A 1 5.93 8.18 21.93
N PRO A 2 6.87 7.27 21.72
CA PRO A 2 7.89 7.53 20.71
C PRO A 2 7.33 7.48 19.30
N ALA A 3 7.42 8.60 18.62
CA ALA A 3 7.01 8.69 17.23
C ALA A 3 8.23 8.51 16.33
N LEU A 4 8.05 7.86 15.21
CA LEU A 4 9.10 7.74 14.21
C LEU A 4 9.20 9.05 13.43
N ASP A 5 10.42 9.46 13.08
CA ASP A 5 10.59 10.62 12.24
C ASP A 5 10.15 10.32 10.80
N PRO A 6 9.91 11.36 9.98
CA PRO A 6 9.37 11.14 8.63
C PRO A 6 10.22 10.24 7.74
N ALA A 7 11.54 10.37 7.78
CA ALA A 7 12.42 9.53 6.95
C ALA A 7 12.34 8.06 7.37
N GLU A 8 12.30 7.81 8.67
CA GLU A 8 12.19 6.46 9.20
C GLU A 8 10.82 5.85 8.88
N GLN A 9 9.76 6.64 8.96
CA GLN A 9 8.42 6.20 8.58
C GLN A 9 8.42 5.68 7.13
N ARG A 10 8.96 6.48 6.22
CA ARG A 10 8.97 6.12 4.80
C ARG A 10 9.85 4.92 4.53
N SER A 11 11.00 4.84 5.18
CA SER A 11 11.93 3.71 5.01
C SER A 11 11.30 2.40 5.45
N ARG A 12 10.67 2.39 6.63
CA ARG A 12 10.03 1.17 7.15
C ARG A 12 8.82 0.77 6.31
N PHE A 13 8.04 1.76 5.87
CA PHE A 13 6.90 1.49 5.02
C PHE A 13 7.35 0.86 3.70
N ALA A 14 8.34 1.47 3.04
CA ALA A 14 8.81 1.00 1.74
C ALA A 14 9.39 -0.42 1.80
N ALA A 15 10.02 -0.78 2.92
CA ALA A 15 10.65 -2.09 3.07
C ALA A 15 9.65 -3.20 3.40
N ALA A 16 8.45 -2.87 3.85
CA ALA A 16 7.47 -3.87 4.24
C ALA A 16 6.96 -4.64 3.01
N PRO A 17 6.83 -5.97 3.12
CA PRO A 17 6.36 -6.77 1.98
C PRO A 17 4.86 -6.67 1.74
N VAL A 18 4.08 -6.33 2.76
CA VAL A 18 2.61 -6.28 2.68
C VAL A 18 2.11 -5.10 3.47
N ALA A 19 1.15 -4.37 2.92
CA ALA A 19 0.37 -3.38 3.64
C ALA A 19 -1.08 -3.82 3.69
N ARG A 20 -1.82 -3.33 4.70
CA ARG A 20 -3.27 -3.50 4.76
C ARG A 20 -3.89 -2.21 4.28
N LEU A 21 -4.75 -2.34 3.29
CA LEU A 21 -5.42 -1.21 2.65
C LEU A 21 -6.88 -1.19 3.06
N ALA A 22 -7.35 -0.03 3.50
CA ALA A 22 -8.76 0.21 3.77
C ALA A 22 -9.33 1.11 2.68
N THR A 23 -10.43 0.68 2.07
CA THR A 23 -11.26 1.49 1.18
C THR A 23 -12.66 1.56 1.77
N LEU A 24 -13.53 2.36 1.18
CA LEU A 24 -14.90 2.51 1.69
C LEU A 24 -15.89 1.85 0.72
N ARG A 25 -16.71 0.95 1.29
CA ARG A 25 -17.80 0.31 0.54
C ARG A 25 -18.88 1.32 0.21
N PRO A 26 -19.81 0.98 -0.70
CA PRO A 26 -20.92 1.90 -1.02
C PRO A 26 -21.73 2.36 0.18
N ASP A 27 -21.84 1.52 1.21
CA ASP A 27 -22.58 1.87 2.44
C ASP A 27 -21.73 2.64 3.46
N GLY A 28 -20.48 2.98 3.10
CA GLY A 28 -19.58 3.73 3.98
C GLY A 28 -18.80 2.88 4.97
N THR A 29 -19.01 1.56 4.98
CA THR A 29 -18.23 0.71 5.88
C THR A 29 -16.86 0.40 5.27
N PRO A 30 -15.83 0.18 6.10
CA PRO A 30 -14.49 -0.09 5.60
C PRO A 30 -14.36 -1.49 5.02
N ARG A 31 -13.62 -1.57 3.91
CA ARG A 31 -13.17 -2.83 3.30
C ARG A 31 -11.67 -2.93 3.53
N LEU A 32 -11.20 -4.07 4.03
CA LEU A 32 -9.80 -4.29 4.32
C LEU A 32 -9.25 -5.41 3.44
N VAL A 33 -8.12 -5.16 2.80
CA VAL A 33 -7.41 -6.17 2.01
C VAL A 33 -5.91 -6.02 2.19
N PRO A 34 -5.15 -7.12 2.19
CA PRO A 34 -3.69 -7.04 2.09
C PRO A 34 -3.28 -6.74 0.66
N ILE A 35 -2.24 -5.94 0.50
CA ILE A 35 -1.71 -5.59 -0.82
C ILE A 35 -0.19 -5.67 -0.83
N THR A 36 0.36 -5.97 -2.01
CA THR A 36 1.74 -5.70 -2.32
C THR A 36 1.83 -4.30 -2.91
N PHE A 37 2.97 -3.64 -2.75
CA PHE A 37 3.09 -2.24 -3.14
C PHE A 37 4.54 -1.81 -3.28
N ALA A 38 4.76 -0.67 -3.91
CA ALA A 38 6.04 0.01 -3.94
C ALA A 38 5.81 1.50 -3.83
N LEU A 39 6.79 2.21 -3.28
CA LEU A 39 6.77 3.68 -3.28
C LEU A 39 7.42 4.17 -4.58
N VAL A 40 6.70 4.98 -5.32
CA VAL A 40 7.15 5.54 -6.60
C VAL A 40 6.77 7.01 -6.65
N ASP A 41 7.76 7.88 -6.83
CA ASP A 41 7.51 9.33 -6.86
C ASP A 41 6.75 9.83 -5.63
N GLY A 42 6.97 9.21 -4.49
CA GLY A 42 6.26 9.55 -3.25
C GLY A 42 4.86 8.96 -3.13
N LEU A 43 4.40 8.23 -4.14
CA LEU A 43 3.08 7.59 -4.13
C LEU A 43 3.19 6.13 -3.70
N VAL A 44 2.17 5.63 -3.02
CA VAL A 44 2.05 4.20 -2.71
C VAL A 44 1.32 3.55 -3.87
N CYS A 45 2.02 2.67 -4.60
CA CYS A 45 1.51 2.09 -5.82
C CYS A 45 1.31 0.58 -5.66
N SER A 46 0.11 0.10 -5.98
CA SER A 46 -0.25 -1.31 -5.94
C SER A 46 -0.94 -1.69 -7.23
N ALA A 47 -0.48 -2.77 -7.86
CA ALA A 47 -1.08 -3.23 -9.10
C ALA A 47 -2.05 -4.36 -8.84
N VAL A 48 -3.11 -4.41 -9.66
CA VAL A 48 -4.03 -5.54 -9.64
C VAL A 48 -3.43 -6.64 -10.51
N ASP A 49 -3.30 -7.82 -9.94
CA ASP A 49 -2.80 -8.99 -10.64
C ASP A 49 -3.97 -9.74 -11.24
N GLU A 50 -4.04 -9.80 -12.56
CA GLU A 50 -5.09 -10.49 -13.28
C GLU A 50 -4.70 -11.89 -13.74
N VAL A 51 -3.50 -12.34 -13.39
CA VAL A 51 -3.05 -13.69 -13.74
C VAL A 51 -3.89 -14.74 -13.01
N LYS A 52 -4.28 -14.45 -11.77
CA LYS A 52 -5.14 -15.33 -10.99
C LYS A 52 -6.61 -15.15 -11.41
N PRO A 53 -7.45 -16.15 -11.18
CA PRO A 53 -8.87 -15.98 -11.42
C PRO A 53 -9.39 -14.73 -10.74
N LYS A 54 -10.18 -13.95 -11.45
CA LYS A 54 -10.71 -12.70 -10.91
C LYS A 54 -11.67 -12.98 -9.78
N THR A 55 -11.53 -12.19 -8.73
CA THR A 55 -12.49 -12.19 -7.65
C THR A 55 -13.18 -10.83 -7.62
N THR A 56 -14.42 -10.82 -7.15
CA THR A 56 -15.15 -9.56 -6.98
C THR A 56 -14.45 -8.63 -6.01
N THR A 57 -13.65 -9.17 -5.05
CA THR A 57 -12.94 -8.37 -4.07
C THR A 57 -11.97 -7.39 -4.72
N ARG A 58 -11.21 -7.83 -5.74
CA ARG A 58 -10.25 -6.95 -6.42
C ARG A 58 -10.95 -5.84 -7.20
N LEU A 59 -12.01 -6.21 -7.92
CA LEU A 59 -12.79 -5.22 -8.67
C LEU A 59 -13.51 -4.27 -7.71
N ALA A 60 -13.99 -4.79 -6.59
CA ALA A 60 -14.66 -3.97 -5.59
C ALA A 60 -13.74 -2.90 -5.01
N ARG A 61 -12.48 -3.23 -4.76
CA ARG A 61 -11.48 -2.27 -4.26
C ARG A 61 -11.31 -1.10 -5.22
N LEU A 62 -11.21 -1.38 -6.52
CA LEU A 62 -11.08 -0.34 -7.54
C LEU A 62 -12.35 0.50 -7.64
N ALA A 63 -13.50 -0.14 -7.64
CA ALA A 63 -14.78 0.56 -7.67
C ALA A 63 -14.96 1.44 -6.43
N ASP A 64 -14.52 0.96 -5.27
CA ASP A 64 -14.58 1.74 -4.04
C ASP A 64 -13.85 3.07 -4.19
N VAL A 65 -12.59 3.04 -4.67
CA VAL A 65 -11.79 4.26 -4.76
C VAL A 65 -12.24 5.19 -5.88
N GLU A 66 -12.85 4.65 -6.93
CA GLU A 66 -13.42 5.48 -7.99
C GLU A 66 -14.67 6.23 -7.50
N ARG A 67 -15.40 5.65 -6.56
CA ARG A 67 -16.57 6.28 -5.96
C ARG A 67 -16.17 7.21 -4.81
N ASP A 68 -15.25 6.78 -3.94
CA ASP A 68 -14.76 7.55 -2.80
C ASP A 68 -13.25 7.31 -2.68
N PRO A 69 -12.43 8.31 -3.01
CA PRO A 69 -10.98 8.09 -3.09
C PRO A 69 -10.27 7.98 -1.75
N ARG A 70 -10.95 8.23 -0.64
CA ARG A 70 -10.30 8.18 0.67
C ARG A 70 -9.87 6.77 1.01
N VAL A 71 -8.62 6.63 1.44
CA VAL A 71 -8.04 5.33 1.81
C VAL A 71 -7.15 5.48 3.03
N GLY A 72 -6.89 4.36 3.67
CA GLY A 72 -5.89 4.24 4.72
C GLY A 72 -5.07 2.99 4.50
N LEU A 73 -3.80 3.07 4.87
CA LEU A 73 -2.91 1.91 4.81
C LEU A 73 -2.11 1.81 6.09
N ILE A 74 -1.77 0.59 6.46
CA ILE A 74 -0.89 0.35 7.59
C ILE A 74 0.07 -0.79 7.28
N VAL A 75 1.32 -0.59 7.68
CA VAL A 75 2.31 -1.66 7.78
C VAL A 75 2.72 -1.77 9.24
N ASP A 76 3.03 -2.96 9.68
CA ASP A 76 3.38 -3.17 11.08
C ASP A 76 4.32 -4.34 11.22
N HIS A 77 4.94 -4.40 12.38
CA HIS A 77 5.80 -5.52 12.76
C HIS A 77 5.49 -5.90 14.20
N TYR A 78 5.11 -7.14 14.40
CA TYR A 78 4.87 -7.71 15.72
C TYR A 78 5.78 -8.91 15.91
N ALA A 79 6.33 -9.03 17.12
CA ALA A 79 7.18 -10.14 17.51
C ALA A 79 6.90 -10.45 18.97
N ASP A 80 7.38 -11.60 19.43
CA ASP A 80 7.22 -11.98 20.84
C ASP A 80 7.90 -10.98 21.76
N ASP A 81 9.03 -10.42 21.33
CA ASP A 81 9.66 -9.31 22.04
C ASP A 81 8.94 -8.01 21.64
N TRP A 82 8.15 -7.48 22.53
CA TRP A 82 7.37 -6.27 22.29
C TRP A 82 8.21 -5.02 22.09
N ALA A 83 9.50 -5.04 22.45
CA ALA A 83 10.40 -3.94 22.14
C ALA A 83 10.62 -3.78 20.63
N GLU A 84 10.30 -4.81 19.84
CA GLU A 84 10.41 -4.76 18.38
C GLU A 84 9.15 -4.29 17.68
N LEU A 85 8.08 -4.00 18.41
CA LEU A 85 6.84 -3.56 17.81
C LEU A 85 6.99 -2.19 17.16
N TRP A 86 6.44 -2.05 15.96
CA TRP A 86 6.30 -0.76 15.30
C TRP A 86 5.17 -0.82 14.27
N TRP A 87 4.66 0.34 13.92
CA TRP A 87 3.72 0.48 12.81
C TRP A 87 3.89 1.83 12.14
N VAL A 88 3.53 1.88 10.87
CA VAL A 88 3.47 3.12 10.08
C VAL A 88 2.16 3.12 9.32
N ARG A 89 1.46 4.26 9.39
CA ARG A 89 0.14 4.43 8.77
C ARG A 89 0.17 5.59 7.79
N VAL A 90 -0.55 5.42 6.69
CA VAL A 90 -0.73 6.45 5.67
C VAL A 90 -2.23 6.66 5.51
N ASP A 91 -2.65 7.92 5.61
CA ASP A 91 -3.98 8.35 5.19
C ASP A 91 -3.83 9.10 3.87
N GLY A 92 -4.73 8.90 2.94
CA GLY A 92 -4.60 9.55 1.65
C GLY A 92 -5.78 9.35 0.74
N THR A 93 -5.56 9.67 -0.52
CA THR A 93 -6.54 9.46 -1.58
C THR A 93 -5.93 8.63 -2.69
N ALA A 94 -6.74 7.77 -3.30
CA ALA A 94 -6.29 6.83 -4.32
C ALA A 94 -6.90 7.16 -5.67
N ALA A 95 -6.14 6.89 -6.72
CA ALA A 95 -6.61 6.99 -8.10
C ALA A 95 -6.24 5.71 -8.84
N VAL A 96 -7.03 5.34 -9.84
CA VAL A 96 -6.81 4.17 -10.67
C VAL A 96 -6.16 4.60 -11.98
N HIS A 97 -5.05 3.99 -12.32
CA HIS A 97 -4.34 4.25 -13.57
C HIS A 97 -4.30 2.98 -14.40
N ARG A 98 -4.92 3.01 -15.58
CA ARG A 98 -4.98 1.85 -16.46
C ARG A 98 -3.87 1.83 -17.50
N ASP A 99 -3.17 2.97 -17.67
CA ASP A 99 -2.05 3.12 -18.57
C ASP A 99 -1.20 4.32 -18.12
N GLY A 100 -0.20 4.68 -18.90
CA GLY A 100 0.58 5.89 -18.70
C GLY A 100 1.93 5.66 -18.01
N ALA A 101 2.71 6.76 -17.93
CA ALA A 101 4.09 6.71 -17.46
C ALA A 101 4.20 6.29 -16.00
N LEU A 102 3.30 6.75 -15.14
CA LEU A 102 3.32 6.36 -13.73
C LEU A 102 3.12 4.85 -13.59
N ARG A 103 2.15 4.30 -14.33
CA ARG A 103 1.92 2.85 -14.28
C ARG A 103 3.16 2.08 -14.71
N GLU A 104 3.85 2.53 -15.76
CA GLU A 104 5.07 1.87 -16.24
C GLU A 104 6.19 1.92 -15.20
N ARG A 105 6.41 3.08 -14.57
CA ARG A 105 7.41 3.19 -13.51
C ARG A 105 7.06 2.34 -12.30
N ALA A 106 5.78 2.30 -11.94
CA ALA A 106 5.32 1.51 -10.80
C ALA A 106 5.47 0.02 -11.06
N LEU A 107 5.18 -0.44 -12.28
CA LEU A 107 5.38 -1.85 -12.62
C LEU A 107 6.86 -2.22 -12.52
N ALA A 108 7.75 -1.36 -12.99
CA ALA A 108 9.19 -1.61 -12.87
C ALA A 108 9.62 -1.73 -11.40
N ALA A 109 9.11 -0.84 -10.55
CA ALA A 109 9.42 -0.87 -9.11
C ALA A 109 8.86 -2.11 -8.43
N LEU A 110 7.65 -2.53 -8.77
CA LEU A 110 7.04 -3.73 -8.22
C LEU A 110 7.79 -4.99 -8.65
N CYS A 111 8.19 -5.07 -9.91
CA CYS A 111 8.98 -6.20 -10.40
C CYS A 111 10.35 -6.26 -9.73
N ALA A 112 10.95 -5.11 -9.43
CA ALA A 112 12.23 -5.07 -8.72
C ALA A 112 12.09 -5.51 -7.25
N LYS A 113 10.95 -5.21 -6.63
CA LYS A 113 10.73 -5.53 -5.21
C LYS A 113 10.28 -6.97 -5.00
N TYR A 114 9.46 -7.51 -5.90
CA TYR A 114 8.82 -8.82 -5.71
C TYR A 114 9.26 -9.80 -6.80
N PRO A 115 10.05 -10.85 -6.45
CA PRO A 115 10.48 -11.84 -7.44
C PRO A 115 9.35 -12.47 -8.25
N PRO A 116 8.17 -12.80 -7.68
CA PRO A 116 7.08 -13.34 -8.50
C PRO A 116 6.63 -12.38 -9.60
N TYR A 117 6.71 -11.07 -9.37
CA TYR A 117 6.35 -10.08 -10.38
C TYR A 117 7.44 -9.94 -11.45
N ALA A 118 8.70 -10.20 -11.10
CA ALA A 118 9.76 -10.23 -12.11
C ALA A 118 9.52 -11.33 -13.11
N ALA A 119 9.00 -12.50 -12.65
CA ALA A 119 8.69 -13.62 -13.52
C ALA A 119 7.41 -13.37 -14.34
N VAL A 120 6.37 -12.87 -13.71
CA VAL A 120 5.07 -12.60 -14.35
C VAL A 120 4.59 -11.24 -13.87
N PRO A 121 4.90 -10.16 -14.62
CA PRO A 121 4.47 -8.82 -14.22
C PRO A 121 2.95 -8.69 -14.12
N PRO A 122 2.45 -7.89 -13.18
CA PRO A 122 1.00 -7.64 -13.10
C PRO A 122 0.49 -6.99 -14.38
N SER A 123 -0.70 -7.41 -14.83
CA SER A 123 -1.29 -6.90 -16.07
C SER A 123 -2.44 -5.94 -15.83
N GLY A 124 -2.95 -5.86 -14.61
CA GLY A 124 -4.13 -5.06 -14.30
C GLY A 124 -3.84 -3.60 -14.04
N PRO A 125 -4.87 -2.85 -13.64
CA PRO A 125 -4.73 -1.44 -13.32
C PRO A 125 -3.84 -1.19 -12.12
N LEU A 126 -3.28 0.02 -12.05
CA LEU A 126 -2.49 0.50 -10.92
C LEU A 126 -3.39 1.32 -10.00
N LEU A 127 -3.32 1.04 -8.71
CA LEU A 127 -3.87 1.89 -7.68
C LEU A 127 -2.74 2.75 -7.12
N ALA A 128 -2.85 4.07 -7.21
CA ALA A 128 -1.83 4.98 -6.72
C ALA A 128 -2.41 5.86 -5.61
N VAL A 129 -1.75 5.85 -4.45
CA VAL A 129 -2.19 6.60 -3.28
C VAL A 129 -1.30 7.81 -3.09
N THR A 130 -1.93 8.98 -3.04
CA THR A 130 -1.29 10.23 -2.61
C THR A 130 -1.49 10.34 -1.11
N ALA A 131 -0.38 10.32 -0.36
CA ALA A 131 -0.45 10.42 1.10
C ALA A 131 -0.78 11.86 1.51
N THR A 132 -1.77 12.01 2.38
CA THR A 132 -2.08 13.30 3.00
C THR A 132 -1.53 13.39 4.42
N ARG A 133 -1.31 12.25 5.06
CA ARG A 133 -0.72 12.21 6.40
C ARG A 133 0.00 10.89 6.62
N TRP A 134 1.17 11.01 7.23
CA TRP A 134 1.96 9.88 7.70
C TRP A 134 1.98 9.89 9.22
N ALA A 135 1.89 8.71 9.82
CA ALA A 135 2.07 8.54 11.26
C ALA A 135 2.83 7.24 11.50
N GLY A 136 3.67 7.22 12.52
CA GLY A 136 4.40 6.02 12.84
C GLY A 136 4.84 6.02 14.28
N TRP A 137 4.96 4.83 14.83
CA TRP A 137 5.30 4.58 16.22
C TRP A 137 6.21 3.36 16.31
N SER A 138 7.15 3.40 17.25
CA SER A 138 8.03 2.27 17.55
C SER A 138 8.16 2.13 19.05
N ALA A 139 8.07 0.91 19.55
CA ALA A 139 8.30 0.62 20.96
C ALA A 139 9.76 0.87 21.33
N SER A 140 10.68 0.64 20.39
CA SER A 140 12.11 0.85 20.59
C SER A 140 12.57 2.04 19.76
N HIS A 141 12.47 3.24 20.33
CA HIS A 141 12.76 4.49 19.64
C HIS A 141 14.22 4.90 19.72
N LEU A 142 15.06 4.04 20.27
CA LEU A 142 16.47 4.35 20.55
C LEU A 142 17.37 4.14 19.33
N ARG A 143 16.87 4.23 18.17
CA ARG A 143 17.69 4.04 16.95
C ARG A 143 17.85 5.33 16.21
#